data_cc0baa5e523f706cd6c393e3e8e369d8
#
_entry.id   cc0baa5e523f706cd6c393e3e8e369d8
#
_cell.length_a   1.000
_cell.length_b   1.000
_cell.length_c   1.000
_cell.angle_alpha   90.00
_cell.angle_beta   90.00
_cell.angle_gamma   90.00
#
_symmetry.space_group_name_H-M   'P 1'
#
loop_
_entity.id
_entity.type
_entity.pdbx_description
1 polymer ?
#
loop_
_entity_poly.entity_id
_entity_poly.type
_entity_poly.pdbx_seq_one_letter_code
_entity_poly.pdbx_strand_id
1 'polypeptide(L)'
;MRRQKYMTDVVPPEVRPKPAVPAKPPHVAPPPIPSHPAPTLSGASVRGSGGSTLLGYIGIDTIIEQMRKKTMKTGFDFNIMVVGQSGLGKSTLVNTLFKSQVSRKNSDWGREEKIPKTVEIKSVSHVIEEGGVKMKLTITDTPGFGDQINNDNCWEPISKFVNEQYEKYLKEEVNIARKKRIPDTRVHCCLYFIAPTGHSLRPLDIEFMKHLSRSVNLIPVIAKSDTLTPEEKSEFKQRVRKELEVCGIEVYPQKEFDDDIEDKSDNDKIREVMPFAVVGSDKEYQVNSKRVLGRKTAWGIVEVENLNHCEFSLLRDFIIRSHLQDLKEVTHNIHYETYRAKRLNDNGGLHPISTAADTQESNL
;
A
#
# COMPACT_ATOMS: atom_id res chain seq x y z
N MET A 1 -4.42 -80.04 -11.88
CA MET A 1 -4.39 -79.57 -10.48
C MET A 1 -5.21 -78.31 -10.35
N ARG A 2 -6.15 -78.32 -9.44
CA ARG A 2 -7.33 -77.42 -9.30
C ARG A 2 -6.94 -76.04 -8.88
N ARG A 3 -7.45 -74.97 -9.59
CA ARG A 3 -7.48 -73.56 -9.16
C ARG A 3 -8.70 -73.38 -8.25
N GLN A 4 -8.47 -73.01 -7.00
CA GLN A 4 -9.50 -72.55 -6.07
C GLN A 4 -9.76 -71.06 -6.26
N LYS A 5 -11.01 -70.71 -6.65
CA LYS A 5 -11.53 -69.34 -6.66
C LYS A 5 -11.98 -68.95 -5.23
N TYR A 6 -11.41 -67.92 -4.69
CA TYR A 6 -11.99 -67.24 -3.52
C TYR A 6 -12.95 -66.17 -4.01
N MET A 7 -14.25 -66.38 -3.80
CA MET A 7 -15.26 -65.33 -3.86
C MET A 7 -15.24 -64.61 -2.49
N THR A 8 -14.93 -63.35 -2.51
CA THR A 8 -15.17 -62.47 -1.34
C THR A 8 -16.48 -61.74 -1.57
N ASP A 9 -17.47 -62.02 -0.67
CA ASP A 9 -18.73 -61.31 -0.59
C ASP A 9 -18.47 -59.86 -0.18
N VAL A 10 -18.87 -58.92 -1.03
CA VAL A 10 -18.87 -57.50 -0.73
C VAL A 10 -20.24 -57.15 -0.14
N VAL A 11 -20.27 -56.86 1.16
CA VAL A 11 -21.44 -56.34 1.86
C VAL A 11 -21.59 -54.86 1.49
N PRO A 12 -22.76 -54.38 1.02
CA PRO A 12 -22.97 -52.98 0.71
C PRO A 12 -22.97 -52.13 2.00
N PRO A 13 -22.47 -50.87 1.95
CA PRO A 13 -22.42 -50.02 3.13
C PRO A 13 -23.81 -49.54 3.52
N GLU A 14 -24.10 -49.71 4.81
CA GLU A 14 -25.29 -49.28 5.50
C GLU A 14 -25.49 -47.75 5.40
N VAL A 15 -26.60 -47.32 4.81
CA VAL A 15 -26.95 -45.91 4.66
C VAL A 15 -27.44 -45.36 6.00
N ARG A 16 -26.61 -44.59 6.68
CA ARG A 16 -26.98 -43.84 7.87
C ARG A 16 -27.98 -42.74 7.52
N PRO A 17 -29.10 -42.57 8.22
CA PRO A 17 -30.03 -41.47 7.99
C PRO A 17 -29.38 -40.14 8.36
N LYS A 18 -29.57 -39.11 7.51
CA LYS A 18 -29.11 -37.74 7.73
C LYS A 18 -29.78 -37.17 8.99
N PRO A 19 -29.03 -36.43 9.83
CA PRO A 19 -29.61 -35.68 10.96
C PRO A 19 -30.66 -34.70 10.48
N ALA A 20 -31.80 -34.63 11.17
CA ALA A 20 -32.84 -33.66 10.90
C ALA A 20 -32.37 -32.24 11.15
N VAL A 21 -32.62 -31.34 10.19
CA VAL A 21 -32.31 -29.91 10.29
C VAL A 21 -33.25 -29.31 11.36
N PRO A 22 -32.75 -28.54 12.35
CA PRO A 22 -33.58 -27.86 13.33
C PRO A 22 -34.56 -26.89 12.65
N ALA A 23 -35.82 -26.89 13.06
CA ALA A 23 -36.81 -25.96 12.55
C ALA A 23 -36.44 -24.52 12.86
N LYS A 24 -36.57 -23.64 11.85
CA LYS A 24 -36.37 -22.21 11.94
C LYS A 24 -37.35 -21.60 12.96
N PRO A 25 -36.90 -20.78 13.93
CA PRO A 25 -37.81 -20.13 14.85
C PRO A 25 -38.81 -19.21 14.12
N PRO A 26 -40.04 -19.02 14.62
CA PRO A 26 -41.04 -18.19 13.97
C PRO A 26 -40.58 -16.73 13.91
N HIS A 27 -40.80 -16.09 12.77
CA HIS A 27 -40.58 -14.68 12.53
C HIS A 27 -41.44 -13.85 13.52
N VAL A 28 -40.77 -13.23 14.50
CA VAL A 28 -41.38 -12.19 15.32
C VAL A 28 -41.28 -10.90 14.53
N ALA A 29 -42.42 -10.33 14.16
CA ALA A 29 -42.49 -9.02 13.51
C ALA A 29 -41.97 -7.93 14.45
N PRO A 30 -41.16 -6.96 13.95
CA PRO A 30 -40.75 -5.85 14.79
C PRO A 30 -41.95 -4.98 15.19
N PRO A 31 -41.92 -4.37 16.41
CA PRO A 31 -42.97 -3.49 16.86
C PRO A 31 -43.09 -2.25 15.96
N PRO A 32 -44.30 -1.67 15.80
CA PRO A 32 -44.52 -0.50 14.97
C PRO A 32 -43.79 0.72 15.53
N ILE A 33 -43.09 1.43 14.63
CA ILE A 33 -42.40 2.69 14.89
C ILE A 33 -43.48 3.75 15.18
N PRO A 34 -43.41 4.50 16.30
CA PRO A 34 -44.34 5.61 16.54
C PRO A 34 -44.06 6.72 15.52
N SER A 35 -45.11 7.08 14.76
CA SER A 35 -45.15 8.20 13.84
C SER A 35 -45.09 9.53 14.63
N HIS A 36 -43.98 10.26 14.50
CA HIS A 36 -43.94 11.66 14.96
C HIS A 36 -44.56 12.58 13.92
N PRO A 37 -45.44 13.52 14.34
CA PRO A 37 -45.99 14.52 13.43
C PRO A 37 -44.96 15.57 13.07
N ALA A 38 -45.04 16.03 11.80
CA ALA A 38 -44.23 17.10 11.28
C ALA A 38 -44.46 18.44 12.03
N PRO A 39 -43.45 19.25 12.28
CA PRO A 39 -43.64 20.58 12.86
C PRO A 39 -44.13 21.57 11.80
N THR A 40 -45.34 22.09 12.00
CA THR A 40 -45.87 23.26 11.33
C THR A 40 -45.15 24.53 11.83
N LEU A 41 -44.66 25.33 10.90
CA LEU A 41 -44.18 26.68 11.14
C LEU A 41 -45.32 27.62 11.50
N SER A 42 -45.29 28.22 12.67
CA SER A 42 -45.96 29.50 12.92
C SER A 42 -45.23 30.30 13.99
N GLY A 43 -45.15 31.58 13.71
CA GLY A 43 -44.26 32.60 14.13
C GLY A 43 -44.29 33.06 15.57
N ALA A 44 -43.23 33.77 15.81
CA ALA A 44 -43.00 34.94 16.68
C ALA A 44 -43.60 34.98 18.12
N SER A 45 -42.77 35.07 19.12
CA SER A 45 -42.71 36.21 20.00
C SER A 45 -41.62 36.08 21.10
N VAL A 46 -40.99 37.17 21.37
CA VAL A 46 -39.88 37.49 22.28
C VAL A 46 -40.33 37.43 23.75
N ARG A 47 -39.52 36.90 24.65
CA ARG A 47 -38.96 37.49 25.87
C ARG A 47 -38.55 36.46 26.93
N GLY A 48 -37.26 36.40 27.21
CA GLY A 48 -36.63 36.61 28.50
C GLY A 48 -36.69 35.50 29.55
N SER A 49 -35.61 34.83 29.78
CA SER A 49 -34.88 34.79 31.04
C SER A 49 -33.86 33.62 31.02
N GLY A 50 -32.72 33.89 31.66
CA GLY A 50 -31.54 33.05 31.61
C GLY A 50 -31.75 31.63 32.11
N GLY A 51 -31.37 30.72 31.23
CA GLY A 51 -31.06 29.34 31.49
C GLY A 51 -29.93 29.00 30.59
N SER A 52 -28.81 28.54 31.15
CA SER A 52 -27.72 27.99 30.38
C SER A 52 -28.28 26.90 29.43
N THR A 53 -28.48 27.27 28.18
CA THR A 53 -28.72 26.31 27.13
C THR A 53 -27.48 25.41 27.08
N LEU A 54 -27.59 24.22 27.70
CA LEU A 54 -26.70 23.14 27.35
C LEU A 54 -26.58 23.17 25.81
N LEU A 55 -25.36 23.34 25.34
CA LEU A 55 -25.02 23.17 23.94
C LEU A 55 -25.73 21.91 23.46
N GLY A 56 -26.71 22.08 22.58
CA GLY A 56 -27.47 20.95 22.00
C GLY A 56 -26.48 19.89 21.52
N TYR A 57 -26.89 18.65 21.58
CA TYR A 57 -26.16 17.48 21.15
C TYR A 57 -25.26 17.80 19.94
N ILE A 58 -23.95 17.86 20.19
CA ILE A 58 -22.97 18.03 19.11
C ILE A 58 -22.99 16.69 18.35
N GLY A 59 -23.72 16.64 17.23
CA GLY A 59 -23.79 15.45 16.41
C GLY A 59 -22.41 15.14 15.84
N ILE A 60 -21.66 14.27 16.50
CA ILE A 60 -20.35 13.78 16.01
C ILE A 60 -20.48 13.26 14.58
N ASP A 61 -21.61 12.62 14.25
CA ASP A 61 -21.92 12.17 12.89
C ASP A 61 -21.88 13.31 11.86
N THR A 62 -22.33 14.51 12.24
CA THR A 62 -22.27 15.68 11.35
C THR A 62 -20.83 16.11 11.09
N ILE A 63 -19.96 16.01 12.09
CA ILE A 63 -18.52 16.32 11.95
C ILE A 63 -17.85 15.28 11.05
N ILE A 64 -18.13 14.01 11.27
CA ILE A 64 -17.63 12.91 10.43
C ILE A 64 -18.08 13.09 8.97
N GLU A 65 -19.33 13.46 8.75
CA GLU A 65 -19.83 13.73 7.41
C GLU A 65 -19.16 14.94 6.74
N GLN A 66 -18.88 16.00 7.49
CA GLN A 66 -18.13 17.15 6.98
C GLN A 66 -16.69 16.74 6.61
N MET A 67 -16.03 15.96 7.46
CA MET A 67 -14.68 15.42 7.17
C MET A 67 -14.71 14.54 5.92
N ARG A 68 -15.69 13.64 5.81
CA ARG A 68 -15.88 12.81 4.62
C ARG A 68 -16.08 13.64 3.36
N LYS A 69 -16.96 14.65 3.37
CA LYS A 69 -17.18 15.55 2.24
C LYS A 69 -15.91 16.33 1.86
N LYS A 70 -15.12 16.76 2.86
CA LYS A 70 -13.84 17.43 2.62
C LYS A 70 -12.86 16.47 1.95
N THR A 71 -12.74 15.26 2.45
CA THR A 71 -11.86 14.23 1.91
C THR A 71 -12.23 13.84 0.48
N MET A 72 -13.53 13.68 0.19
CA MET A 72 -14.03 13.41 -1.16
C MET A 72 -13.66 14.52 -2.16
N LYS A 73 -13.74 15.78 -1.74
CA LYS A 73 -13.36 16.92 -2.59
C LYS A 73 -11.85 17.04 -2.80
N THR A 74 -11.09 16.74 -1.74
CA THR A 74 -9.63 16.91 -1.74
C THR A 74 -8.94 15.78 -2.47
N GLY A 75 -9.46 14.55 -2.36
CA GLY A 75 -8.81 13.35 -2.84
C GLY A 75 -7.53 13.01 -2.06
N PHE A 76 -6.87 11.94 -2.46
CA PHE A 76 -5.62 11.46 -1.86
C PHE A 76 -4.52 11.40 -2.91
N ASP A 77 -3.32 11.83 -2.52
CA ASP A 77 -2.09 11.54 -3.28
C ASP A 77 -1.35 10.42 -2.57
N PHE A 78 -0.96 9.37 -3.31
CA PHE A 78 -0.17 8.28 -2.78
C PHE A 78 0.94 7.89 -3.76
N ASN A 79 2.19 7.86 -3.30
CA ASN A 79 3.35 7.69 -4.16
C ASN A 79 4.14 6.46 -3.70
N ILE A 80 4.26 5.48 -4.59
CA ILE A 80 4.99 4.22 -4.38
C ILE A 80 6.23 4.23 -5.26
N MET A 81 7.35 3.80 -4.72
CA MET A 81 8.58 3.53 -5.48
C MET A 81 8.83 2.03 -5.52
N VAL A 82 9.31 1.50 -6.64
CA VAL A 82 9.71 0.11 -6.77
C VAL A 82 11.19 0.02 -7.09
N VAL A 83 11.93 -0.74 -6.28
CA VAL A 83 13.39 -0.86 -6.34
C VAL A 83 13.79 -2.34 -6.31
N GLY A 84 14.86 -2.70 -6.97
CA GLY A 84 15.38 -4.08 -6.97
C GLY A 84 16.14 -4.40 -8.24
N GLN A 85 16.74 -5.59 -8.28
CA GLN A 85 17.54 -6.04 -9.41
C GLN A 85 16.74 -6.04 -10.73
N SER A 86 17.47 -5.91 -11.82
CA SER A 86 16.91 -6.04 -13.17
C SER A 86 16.26 -7.42 -13.36
N GLY A 87 15.19 -7.46 -14.14
CA GLY A 87 14.51 -8.71 -14.48
C GLY A 87 13.61 -9.32 -13.40
N LEU A 88 13.48 -8.73 -12.20
CA LEU A 88 12.60 -9.25 -11.14
C LEU A 88 11.11 -9.02 -11.38
N GLY A 89 10.74 -8.25 -12.38
CA GLY A 89 9.34 -8.02 -12.72
C GLY A 89 8.71 -6.83 -11.99
N LYS A 90 9.52 -5.83 -11.60
CA LYS A 90 9.06 -4.58 -10.96
C LYS A 90 7.95 -3.90 -11.77
N SER A 91 8.23 -3.59 -13.03
CA SER A 91 7.27 -2.93 -13.93
C SER A 91 6.04 -3.81 -14.21
N THR A 92 6.19 -5.14 -14.20
CA THR A 92 5.06 -6.08 -14.32
C THR A 92 4.16 -6.00 -13.08
N LEU A 93 4.74 -5.97 -11.88
CA LEU A 93 3.95 -5.85 -10.64
C LEU A 93 3.22 -4.50 -10.58
N VAL A 94 3.88 -3.42 -11.01
CA VAL A 94 3.25 -2.11 -11.17
C VAL A 94 2.00 -2.20 -12.05
N ASN A 95 2.15 -2.79 -13.24
CA ASN A 95 1.02 -3.00 -14.15
C ASN A 95 -0.08 -3.87 -13.51
N THR A 96 0.31 -4.87 -12.73
CA THR A 96 -0.62 -5.74 -12.00
C THR A 96 -1.45 -4.95 -10.98
N LEU A 97 -0.80 -4.08 -10.20
CA LEU A 97 -1.46 -3.22 -9.22
C LEU A 97 -2.53 -2.33 -9.88
N PHE A 98 -2.23 -1.76 -11.04
CA PHE A 98 -3.19 -0.93 -11.77
C PHE A 98 -4.31 -1.75 -12.41
N LYS A 99 -4.01 -2.88 -13.02
CA LYS A 99 -5.03 -3.72 -13.65
C LYS A 99 -6.01 -4.29 -12.64
N SER A 100 -5.57 -4.71 -11.46
CA SER A 100 -6.45 -5.24 -10.42
C SER A 100 -7.44 -4.21 -9.89
N GLN A 101 -7.11 -2.92 -9.97
CA GLN A 101 -7.96 -1.82 -9.49
C GLN A 101 -8.73 -1.11 -10.60
N VAL A 102 -8.16 -0.97 -11.79
CA VAL A 102 -8.70 -0.17 -12.91
C VAL A 102 -9.49 -1.02 -13.91
N SER A 103 -9.24 -2.31 -13.99
CA SER A 103 -9.84 -3.22 -14.99
C SER A 103 -11.37 -3.38 -14.90
N ARG A 104 -12.02 -2.80 -13.88
CA ARG A 104 -13.50 -2.80 -13.83
C ARG A 104 -14.15 -1.76 -14.75
N LYS A 105 -13.38 -0.82 -15.34
CA LYS A 105 -13.96 0.27 -16.15
C LYS A 105 -13.31 0.56 -17.52
N ASN A 106 -12.14 0.05 -17.85
CA ASN A 106 -11.49 0.35 -19.14
C ASN A 106 -10.99 -0.90 -19.87
N SER A 107 -11.67 -1.25 -20.96
CA SER A 107 -11.41 -2.38 -21.85
C SER A 107 -10.30 -2.15 -22.92
N ASP A 108 -9.45 -1.14 -22.80
CA ASP A 108 -8.56 -0.69 -23.87
C ASP A 108 -7.06 -1.03 -23.73
N TRP A 109 -6.70 -2.00 -22.90
CA TRP A 109 -5.30 -2.44 -22.77
C TRP A 109 -5.05 -3.73 -23.58
N GLY A 110 -5.23 -3.66 -24.89
CA GLY A 110 -4.99 -4.74 -25.81
C GLY A 110 -3.77 -4.49 -26.68
N ARG A 111 -2.55 -4.56 -26.15
CA ARG A 111 -1.36 -4.79 -26.96
C ARG A 111 -0.29 -5.53 -26.17
N GLU A 112 0.20 -6.63 -26.75
CA GLU A 112 1.37 -7.38 -26.32
C GLU A 112 2.66 -6.59 -26.65
N GLU A 113 2.94 -5.53 -25.90
CA GLU A 113 4.25 -4.89 -25.96
C GLU A 113 5.16 -5.52 -24.89
N LYS A 114 6.30 -6.06 -25.32
CA LYS A 114 7.38 -6.43 -24.40
C LYS A 114 7.75 -5.20 -23.59
N ILE A 115 7.63 -5.28 -22.26
CA ILE A 115 8.00 -4.19 -21.37
C ILE A 115 9.50 -3.91 -21.57
N PRO A 116 9.88 -2.74 -22.08
CA PRO A 116 11.28 -2.41 -22.31
C PRO A 116 12.03 -2.31 -20.98
N LYS A 117 13.35 -2.56 -21.01
CA LYS A 117 14.20 -2.40 -19.82
C LYS A 117 14.17 -0.94 -19.37
N THR A 118 13.88 -0.70 -18.07
CA THR A 118 13.85 0.64 -17.48
C THR A 118 15.28 1.16 -17.37
N VAL A 119 15.59 2.26 -18.06
CA VAL A 119 16.92 2.88 -18.09
C VAL A 119 16.98 4.09 -17.16
N GLU A 120 15.86 4.78 -16.96
CA GLU A 120 15.74 5.98 -16.15
C GLU A 120 14.63 5.83 -15.12
N ILE A 121 14.68 6.64 -14.05
CA ILE A 121 13.59 6.70 -13.06
C ILE A 121 12.36 7.28 -13.76
N LYS A 122 11.28 6.51 -13.83
CA LYS A 122 10.01 6.93 -14.46
C LYS A 122 8.89 6.91 -13.45
N SER A 123 8.17 8.01 -13.37
CA SER A 123 6.97 8.12 -12.53
C SER A 123 5.73 8.14 -13.43
N VAL A 124 4.79 7.24 -13.15
CA VAL A 124 3.50 7.15 -13.84
C VAL A 124 2.41 7.38 -12.81
N SER A 125 1.50 8.30 -13.10
CA SER A 125 0.39 8.63 -12.20
C SER A 125 -0.93 8.17 -12.81
N HIS A 126 -1.76 7.53 -12.00
CA HIS A 126 -3.12 7.16 -12.34
C HIS A 126 -4.08 7.78 -11.34
N VAL A 127 -5.22 8.26 -11.84
CA VAL A 127 -6.30 8.74 -10.99
C VAL A 127 -7.35 7.65 -10.91
N ILE A 128 -7.54 7.11 -9.72
CA ILE A 128 -8.56 6.12 -9.41
C ILE A 128 -9.71 6.86 -8.73
N GLU A 129 -10.93 6.66 -9.20
CA GLU A 129 -12.12 7.22 -8.59
C GLU A 129 -13.02 6.08 -8.12
N GLU A 130 -13.24 5.99 -6.81
CA GLU A 130 -14.13 5.01 -6.20
C GLU A 130 -14.99 5.68 -5.15
N GLY A 131 -16.31 5.45 -5.22
CA GLY A 131 -17.25 6.04 -4.26
C GLY A 131 -17.26 7.58 -4.23
N GLY A 132 -16.87 8.25 -5.33
CA GLY A 132 -16.76 9.71 -5.41
C GLY A 132 -15.48 10.29 -4.80
N VAL A 133 -14.56 9.42 -4.34
CA VAL A 133 -13.24 9.81 -3.84
C VAL A 133 -12.21 9.61 -4.95
N LYS A 134 -11.39 10.64 -5.19
CA LYS A 134 -10.29 10.57 -6.15
C LYS A 134 -8.99 10.26 -5.43
N MET A 135 -8.32 9.18 -5.85
CA MET A 135 -6.97 8.86 -5.42
C MET A 135 -6.00 8.98 -6.59
N LYS A 136 -5.01 9.84 -6.46
CA LYS A 136 -3.90 9.93 -7.40
C LYS A 136 -2.80 9.00 -6.89
N LEU A 137 -2.69 7.84 -7.52
CA LEU A 137 -1.63 6.87 -7.26
C LEU A 137 -0.49 7.11 -8.24
N THR A 138 0.68 7.46 -7.72
CA THR A 138 1.90 7.62 -8.52
C THR A 138 2.85 6.48 -8.21
N ILE A 139 3.29 5.77 -9.24
CA ILE A 139 4.30 4.74 -9.10
C ILE A 139 5.57 5.17 -9.82
N THR A 140 6.66 5.14 -9.08
CA THR A 140 7.99 5.44 -9.57
C THR A 140 8.75 4.13 -9.79
N ASP A 141 8.93 3.77 -11.07
CA ASP A 141 9.74 2.63 -11.48
C ASP A 141 11.19 3.04 -11.61
N THR A 142 12.10 2.27 -11.01
CA THR A 142 13.52 2.56 -11.02
C THR A 142 14.29 1.60 -11.92
N PRO A 143 15.42 2.04 -12.51
CA PRO A 143 16.32 1.14 -13.20
C PRO A 143 16.73 -0.02 -12.29
N GLY A 144 16.75 -1.22 -12.85
CA GLY A 144 17.27 -2.38 -12.11
C GLY A 144 18.77 -2.26 -11.93
N PHE A 145 19.24 -2.53 -10.74
CA PHE A 145 20.67 -2.62 -10.43
C PHE A 145 21.18 -4.06 -10.59
N GLY A 146 22.52 -4.23 -10.49
CA GLY A 146 23.17 -5.55 -10.50
C GLY A 146 23.52 -6.10 -11.88
N ASP A 147 23.19 -5.38 -12.95
CA ASP A 147 23.57 -5.74 -14.34
C ASP A 147 24.80 -5.00 -14.84
N GLN A 148 25.30 -4.05 -14.07
CA GLN A 148 26.46 -3.25 -14.43
C GLN A 148 27.76 -3.93 -13.94
N ILE A 149 28.87 -3.69 -14.63
CA ILE A 149 30.18 -4.19 -14.23
C ILE A 149 30.61 -3.60 -12.89
N ASN A 150 30.29 -2.33 -12.66
CA ASN A 150 30.48 -1.64 -11.39
C ASN A 150 29.11 -1.27 -10.80
N ASN A 151 28.81 -1.80 -9.63
CA ASN A 151 27.60 -1.51 -8.86
C ASN A 151 27.89 -0.68 -7.59
N ASP A 152 29.08 -0.09 -7.50
CA ASP A 152 29.44 0.78 -6.39
C ASP A 152 28.47 1.96 -6.33
N ASN A 153 27.94 2.24 -5.13
CA ASN A 153 27.01 3.34 -4.87
C ASN A 153 25.76 3.38 -5.77
N CYS A 154 25.32 2.22 -6.29
CA CYS A 154 24.13 2.15 -7.18
C CYS A 154 22.82 2.61 -6.50
N TRP A 155 22.79 2.77 -5.17
CA TRP A 155 21.70 3.35 -4.41
C TRP A 155 21.66 4.90 -4.45
N GLU A 156 22.78 5.58 -4.76
CA GLU A 156 22.85 7.04 -4.74
C GLU A 156 21.83 7.73 -5.63
N PRO A 157 21.62 7.33 -6.90
CA PRO A 157 20.61 7.97 -7.75
C PRO A 157 19.21 7.89 -7.18
N ILE A 158 18.89 6.78 -6.50
CA ILE A 158 17.58 6.55 -5.90
C ILE A 158 17.42 7.36 -4.62
N SER A 159 18.42 7.35 -3.75
CA SER A 159 18.45 8.18 -2.54
C SER A 159 18.39 9.68 -2.89
N LYS A 160 19.10 10.09 -3.94
CA LYS A 160 19.04 11.45 -4.46
C LYS A 160 17.63 11.80 -4.94
N PHE A 161 16.98 10.93 -5.69
CA PHE A 161 15.62 11.14 -6.12
C PHE A 161 14.65 11.33 -4.94
N VAL A 162 14.74 10.47 -3.90
CA VAL A 162 13.91 10.60 -2.69
C VAL A 162 14.13 11.95 -2.02
N ASN A 163 15.39 12.34 -1.84
CA ASN A 163 15.75 13.62 -1.24
C ASN A 163 15.30 14.83 -2.10
N GLU A 164 15.32 14.72 -3.42
CA GLU A 164 14.81 15.75 -4.32
C GLU A 164 13.28 15.94 -4.17
N GLN A 165 12.53 14.86 -3.91
CA GLN A 165 11.09 15.00 -3.63
C GLN A 165 10.85 15.69 -2.29
N TYR A 166 11.65 15.41 -1.26
CA TYR A 166 11.59 16.12 0.02
C TYR A 166 11.97 17.59 -0.14
N GLU A 167 13.00 17.90 -0.91
CA GLU A 167 13.42 19.28 -1.19
C GLU A 167 12.34 20.07 -1.94
N LYS A 168 11.66 19.46 -2.90
CA LYS A 168 10.54 20.09 -3.60
C LYS A 168 9.40 20.43 -2.63
N TYR A 169 9.07 19.50 -1.73
CA TYR A 169 8.03 19.73 -0.74
C TYR A 169 8.42 20.84 0.24
N LEU A 170 9.68 20.84 0.73
CA LEU A 170 10.20 21.85 1.63
C LEU A 170 10.20 23.25 0.99
N LYS A 171 10.59 23.37 -0.27
CA LYS A 171 10.54 24.65 -1.01
C LYS A 171 9.14 25.21 -1.08
N GLU A 172 8.16 24.38 -1.37
CA GLU A 172 6.75 24.82 -1.38
C GLU A 172 6.25 25.14 0.03
N GLU A 173 6.69 24.40 1.06
CA GLU A 173 6.31 24.65 2.44
C GLU A 173 6.81 26.03 2.94
N VAL A 174 8.01 26.41 2.57
CA VAL A 174 8.61 27.69 2.95
C VAL A 174 8.08 28.85 2.11
N ASN A 175 7.52 28.59 0.94
CA ASN A 175 6.98 29.63 0.05
C ASN A 175 5.75 30.31 0.66
N ILE A 176 5.85 31.61 0.94
CA ILE A 176 4.75 32.42 1.51
C ILE A 176 3.54 32.47 0.54
N ALA A 177 3.80 32.51 -0.77
CA ALA A 177 2.77 32.56 -1.82
C ALA A 177 2.20 31.17 -2.18
N ARG A 178 2.51 30.13 -1.42
CA ARG A 178 2.05 28.77 -1.69
C ARG A 178 0.54 28.65 -1.76
N LYS A 179 0.07 27.72 -2.56
CA LYS A 179 -1.34 27.32 -2.56
C LYS A 179 -1.72 26.71 -1.23
N LYS A 180 -2.99 26.79 -0.85
CA LYS A 180 -3.53 26.21 0.40
C LYS A 180 -3.18 24.73 0.59
N ARG A 181 -3.04 23.97 -0.50
CA ARG A 181 -2.61 22.59 -0.50
C ARG A 181 -1.30 22.45 -1.28
N ILE A 182 -0.29 21.93 -0.64
CA ILE A 182 0.98 21.54 -1.27
C ILE A 182 0.75 20.19 -1.97
N PRO A 183 1.04 20.06 -3.27
CA PRO A 183 1.02 18.75 -3.93
C PRO A 183 2.04 17.82 -3.27
N ASP A 184 1.60 16.65 -2.83
CA ASP A 184 2.48 15.69 -2.18
C ASP A 184 3.17 14.82 -3.22
N THR A 185 4.46 15.09 -3.45
CA THR A 185 5.32 14.33 -4.38
C THR A 185 6.29 13.40 -3.66
N ARG A 186 6.28 13.40 -2.31
CA ARG A 186 7.19 12.58 -1.49
C ARG A 186 6.89 11.10 -1.70
N VAL A 187 7.91 10.28 -1.64
CA VAL A 187 7.75 8.81 -1.73
C VAL A 187 7.23 8.30 -0.39
N HIS A 188 6.01 7.74 -0.37
CA HIS A 188 5.38 7.25 0.85
C HIS A 188 5.82 5.84 1.22
N CYS A 189 6.06 4.98 0.23
CA CYS A 189 6.64 3.67 0.46
C CYS A 189 7.54 3.22 -0.69
N CYS A 190 8.50 2.38 -0.35
CA CYS A 190 9.43 1.75 -1.30
C CYS A 190 9.26 0.24 -1.24
N LEU A 191 8.78 -0.37 -2.32
CA LEU A 191 8.74 -1.81 -2.49
C LEU A 191 10.10 -2.30 -2.95
N TYR A 192 10.81 -3.00 -2.07
CA TYR A 192 12.12 -3.54 -2.39
C TYR A 192 12.02 -5.00 -2.83
N PHE A 193 12.36 -5.24 -4.09
CA PHE A 193 12.25 -6.56 -4.72
C PHE A 193 13.48 -7.41 -4.45
N ILE A 194 13.28 -8.51 -3.73
CA ILE A 194 14.28 -9.52 -3.40
C ILE A 194 14.18 -10.65 -4.41
N ALA A 195 15.33 -11.10 -4.94
CA ALA A 195 15.38 -12.24 -5.83
C ALA A 195 15.01 -13.53 -5.08
N PRO A 196 14.20 -14.43 -5.69
CA PRO A 196 13.76 -15.68 -5.04
C PRO A 196 14.86 -16.74 -5.10
N THR A 197 15.97 -16.51 -4.42
CA THR A 197 17.13 -17.42 -4.41
C THR A 197 16.92 -18.65 -3.52
N GLY A 198 16.04 -18.55 -2.53
CA GLY A 198 15.82 -19.58 -1.54
C GLY A 198 16.93 -19.68 -0.48
N HIS A 199 17.97 -18.86 -0.57
CA HIS A 199 19.14 -18.94 0.34
C HIS A 199 19.23 -17.73 1.27
N SER A 200 20.04 -16.74 0.92
CA SER A 200 20.32 -15.54 1.71
C SER A 200 20.13 -14.28 0.87
N LEU A 201 20.06 -13.14 1.55
CA LEU A 201 20.16 -11.84 0.90
C LEU A 201 21.57 -11.68 0.32
N ARG A 202 21.66 -11.02 -0.82
CA ARG A 202 22.97 -10.66 -1.37
C ARG A 202 23.52 -9.45 -0.63
N PRO A 203 24.85 -9.36 -0.48
CA PRO A 203 25.47 -8.20 0.17
C PRO A 203 25.02 -6.86 -0.42
N LEU A 204 24.82 -6.80 -1.74
CA LEU A 204 24.32 -5.62 -2.41
C LEU A 204 22.87 -5.26 -1.99
N ASP A 205 21.99 -6.24 -1.80
CA ASP A 205 20.63 -6.00 -1.32
C ASP A 205 20.63 -5.45 0.11
N ILE A 206 21.51 -5.98 0.96
CA ILE A 206 21.68 -5.52 2.34
C ILE A 206 22.11 -4.05 2.40
N GLU A 207 23.19 -3.70 1.67
CA GLU A 207 23.68 -2.32 1.63
C GLU A 207 22.62 -1.37 1.05
N PHE A 208 21.95 -1.77 0.00
CA PHE A 208 20.90 -0.99 -0.62
C PHE A 208 19.73 -0.71 0.33
N MET A 209 19.20 -1.74 0.99
CA MET A 209 18.12 -1.61 1.95
C MET A 209 18.53 -0.78 3.17
N LYS A 210 19.77 -0.92 3.64
CA LYS A 210 20.32 -0.14 4.76
C LYS A 210 20.38 1.37 4.48
N HIS A 211 20.67 1.73 3.24
CA HIS A 211 20.64 3.14 2.84
C HIS A 211 19.23 3.68 2.65
N LEU A 212 18.32 2.89 2.07
CA LEU A 212 16.97 3.33 1.78
C LEU A 212 16.08 3.40 3.03
N SER A 213 16.21 2.45 3.97
CA SER A 213 15.35 2.38 5.16
C SER A 213 15.42 3.64 6.04
N ARG A 214 16.53 4.39 5.96
CA ARG A 214 16.70 5.65 6.67
C ARG A 214 15.91 6.83 6.09
N SER A 215 15.48 6.72 4.86
CA SER A 215 14.89 7.84 4.11
C SER A 215 13.47 7.59 3.63
N VAL A 216 13.00 6.35 3.66
CA VAL A 216 11.68 5.98 3.14
C VAL A 216 11.16 4.71 3.81
N ASN A 217 9.84 4.58 3.94
CA ASN A 217 9.20 3.35 4.42
C ASN A 217 9.52 2.19 3.49
N LEU A 218 10.34 1.26 3.96
CA LEU A 218 10.84 0.12 3.18
C LEU A 218 9.97 -1.11 3.40
N ILE A 219 9.42 -1.66 2.33
CA ILE A 219 8.60 -2.87 2.34
C ILE A 219 9.28 -3.94 1.48
N PRO A 220 9.84 -5.00 2.08
CA PRO A 220 10.50 -6.06 1.34
C PRO A 220 9.50 -7.00 0.68
N VAL A 221 9.77 -7.34 -0.60
CA VAL A 221 8.91 -8.17 -1.45
C VAL A 221 9.75 -9.23 -2.15
N ILE A 222 9.43 -10.51 -1.98
CA ILE A 222 10.04 -11.60 -2.73
C ILE A 222 9.36 -11.69 -4.08
N ALA A 223 10.12 -11.43 -5.13
CA ALA A 223 9.64 -11.46 -6.51
C ALA A 223 9.51 -12.90 -7.03
N LYS A 224 8.62 -13.10 -8.03
CA LYS A 224 8.49 -14.38 -8.73
C LYS A 224 8.41 -15.59 -7.78
N SER A 225 7.60 -15.48 -6.76
CA SER A 225 7.49 -16.48 -5.68
C SER A 225 7.00 -17.85 -6.14
N ASP A 226 6.50 -17.94 -7.37
CA ASP A 226 6.12 -19.18 -8.06
C ASP A 226 7.33 -20.07 -8.44
N THR A 227 8.54 -19.58 -8.26
CA THR A 227 9.78 -20.36 -8.48
C THR A 227 10.24 -21.12 -7.25
N LEU A 228 9.62 -20.87 -6.10
CA LEU A 228 9.91 -21.53 -4.81
C LEU A 228 8.76 -22.46 -4.43
N THR A 229 9.08 -23.59 -3.83
CA THR A 229 8.09 -24.43 -3.17
C THR A 229 7.51 -23.72 -1.93
N PRO A 230 6.36 -24.14 -1.39
CA PRO A 230 5.83 -23.57 -0.16
C PRO A 230 6.81 -23.62 1.02
N GLU A 231 7.52 -24.73 1.15
CA GLU A 231 8.53 -24.96 2.19
C GLU A 231 9.72 -24.02 2.02
N GLU A 232 10.33 -24.01 0.83
CA GLU A 232 11.44 -23.10 0.50
C GLU A 232 11.05 -21.62 0.68
N LYS A 233 9.83 -21.27 0.31
CA LYS A 233 9.30 -19.91 0.50
C LYS A 233 9.25 -19.55 1.99
N SER A 234 8.72 -20.44 2.84
CA SER A 234 8.63 -20.22 4.28
C SER A 234 10.02 -20.09 4.93
N GLU A 235 10.95 -20.99 4.62
CA GLU A 235 12.32 -20.92 5.11
C GLU A 235 13.04 -19.66 4.64
N PHE A 236 12.90 -19.32 3.38
CA PHE A 236 13.53 -18.12 2.83
C PHE A 236 13.01 -16.85 3.49
N LYS A 237 11.71 -16.72 3.73
CA LYS A 237 11.11 -15.60 4.46
C LYS A 237 11.69 -15.48 5.87
N GLN A 238 11.84 -16.59 6.58
CA GLN A 238 12.44 -16.60 7.93
C GLN A 238 13.91 -16.16 7.91
N ARG A 239 14.69 -16.64 6.94
CA ARG A 239 16.10 -16.24 6.77
C ARG A 239 16.22 -14.75 6.48
N VAL A 240 15.42 -14.24 5.54
CA VAL A 240 15.41 -12.81 5.19
C VAL A 240 15.08 -11.95 6.41
N ARG A 241 14.07 -12.31 7.20
CA ARG A 241 13.72 -11.56 8.44
C ARG A 241 14.89 -11.53 9.41
N LYS A 242 15.52 -12.69 9.65
CA LYS A 242 16.67 -12.77 10.54
C LYS A 242 17.87 -11.95 10.05
N GLU A 243 18.13 -11.96 8.76
CA GLU A 243 19.23 -11.19 8.16
C GLU A 243 18.96 -9.68 8.24
N LEU A 244 17.72 -9.23 8.01
CA LEU A 244 17.33 -7.83 8.19
C LEU A 244 17.55 -7.37 9.64
N GLU A 245 17.14 -8.20 10.60
CA GLU A 245 17.31 -7.91 12.03
C GLU A 245 18.80 -7.85 12.42
N VAL A 246 19.60 -8.84 12.01
CA VAL A 246 21.04 -8.87 12.29
C VAL A 246 21.79 -7.72 11.67
N CYS A 247 21.38 -7.29 10.47
CA CYS A 247 22.01 -6.15 9.77
C CYS A 247 21.50 -4.78 10.25
N GLY A 248 20.55 -4.73 11.19
CA GLY A 248 19.96 -3.49 11.71
C GLY A 248 19.19 -2.72 10.63
N ILE A 249 18.52 -3.42 9.72
CA ILE A 249 17.69 -2.81 8.68
C ILE A 249 16.25 -2.78 9.18
N GLU A 250 15.77 -1.57 9.40
CA GLU A 250 14.40 -1.33 9.80
C GLU A 250 13.48 -1.34 8.60
N VAL A 251 12.44 -2.17 8.66
CA VAL A 251 11.40 -2.25 7.64
C VAL A 251 10.08 -1.73 8.22
N TYR A 252 9.27 -1.13 7.37
CA TYR A 252 7.95 -0.68 7.78
C TYR A 252 6.97 -1.86 7.90
N PRO A 253 6.10 -1.91 8.93
CA PRO A 253 5.97 -0.97 10.05
C PRO A 253 7.02 -1.21 11.13
N GLN A 254 7.67 -0.13 11.59
CA GLN A 254 8.64 -0.19 12.68
C GLN A 254 7.94 -0.37 14.02
N LYS A 255 8.55 -1.15 14.93
CA LYS A 255 7.99 -1.43 16.27
C LYS A 255 7.90 -0.18 17.15
N GLU A 256 8.74 0.81 16.90
CA GLU A 256 8.84 2.03 17.69
C GLU A 256 7.64 2.97 17.51
N PHE A 257 6.85 2.75 16.44
CA PHE A 257 5.74 3.61 16.07
C PHE A 257 4.36 2.96 16.29
N ASP A 258 4.30 1.87 17.05
CA ASP A 258 3.05 1.24 17.44
C ASP A 258 2.42 2.08 18.58
N ASP A 259 1.48 2.97 18.26
CA ASP A 259 0.87 3.90 19.20
C ASP A 259 -0.07 3.20 20.18
N ASP A 260 -0.86 2.24 19.71
CA ASP A 260 -1.88 1.53 20.46
C ASP A 260 -1.67 0.00 20.46
N ILE A 261 -2.34 -0.69 21.40
CA ILE A 261 -2.30 -2.17 21.49
C ILE A 261 -2.94 -2.82 20.26
N GLU A 262 -3.98 -2.17 19.71
CA GLU A 262 -4.68 -2.66 18.52
C GLU A 262 -3.80 -2.52 17.28
N ASP A 263 -3.19 -1.35 17.08
CA ASP A 263 -2.23 -1.09 16.01
C ASP A 263 -1.03 -2.05 16.09
N LYS A 264 -0.51 -2.26 17.31
CA LYS A 264 0.56 -3.22 17.53
C LYS A 264 0.18 -4.63 17.10
N SER A 265 -1.04 -5.09 17.45
CA SER A 265 -1.51 -6.43 17.08
C SER A 265 -1.60 -6.60 15.57
N ASP A 266 -2.09 -5.58 14.85
CA ASP A 266 -2.23 -5.63 13.41
C ASP A 266 -0.87 -5.49 12.71
N ASN A 267 0.00 -4.63 13.20
CA ASN A 267 1.37 -4.50 12.72
C ASN A 267 2.18 -5.78 12.94
N ASP A 268 2.03 -6.47 14.07
CA ASP A 268 2.71 -7.74 14.33
C ASP A 268 2.28 -8.84 13.34
N LYS A 269 1.00 -8.92 12.98
CA LYS A 269 0.52 -9.84 11.94
C LYS A 269 1.19 -9.56 10.59
N ILE A 270 1.34 -8.28 10.24
CA ILE A 270 2.01 -7.86 9.00
C ILE A 270 3.50 -8.21 9.05
N ARG A 271 4.18 -7.95 10.16
CA ARG A 271 5.60 -8.30 10.35
C ARG A 271 5.84 -9.80 10.22
N GLU A 272 4.89 -10.63 10.67
CA GLU A 272 4.95 -12.10 10.50
C GLU A 272 4.78 -12.54 9.04
N VAL A 273 3.96 -11.85 8.25
CA VAL A 273 3.77 -12.16 6.83
C VAL A 273 4.94 -11.68 5.98
N MET A 274 5.58 -10.57 6.34
CA MET A 274 6.70 -10.02 5.56
C MET A 274 7.96 -10.91 5.58
N PRO A 275 8.76 -10.85 4.50
CA PRO A 275 8.54 -10.20 3.21
C PRO A 275 7.40 -10.84 2.42
N PHE A 276 6.62 -10.04 1.69
CA PHE A 276 5.52 -10.55 0.87
C PHE A 276 6.04 -11.30 -0.35
N ALA A 277 5.61 -12.55 -0.53
CA ALA A 277 5.98 -13.37 -1.67
C ALA A 277 4.96 -13.23 -2.80
N VAL A 278 5.33 -12.51 -3.87
CA VAL A 278 4.38 -12.08 -4.90
C VAL A 278 4.71 -12.60 -6.29
N VAL A 279 3.67 -12.66 -7.11
CA VAL A 279 3.75 -12.90 -8.56
C VAL A 279 3.03 -11.76 -9.25
N GLY A 280 3.71 -11.08 -10.17
CA GLY A 280 3.10 -10.11 -11.06
C GLY A 280 2.76 -10.73 -12.41
N SER A 281 1.65 -10.32 -13.00
CA SER A 281 1.29 -10.69 -14.37
C SER A 281 0.48 -9.59 -15.04
N ASP A 282 0.72 -9.39 -16.31
CA ASP A 282 -0.04 -8.51 -17.20
C ASP A 282 -1.03 -9.29 -18.09
N LYS A 283 -1.03 -10.63 -18.00
CA LYS A 283 -1.85 -11.51 -18.82
C LYS A 283 -3.07 -12.02 -18.08
N GLU A 284 -4.19 -12.04 -18.78
CA GLU A 284 -5.45 -12.62 -18.30
C GLU A 284 -5.64 -14.02 -18.87
N TYR A 285 -6.12 -14.91 -18.03
CA TYR A 285 -6.48 -16.28 -18.40
C TYR A 285 -7.90 -16.59 -17.93
N GLN A 286 -8.53 -17.54 -18.62
CA GLN A 286 -9.82 -18.05 -18.21
C GLN A 286 -9.62 -19.33 -17.39
N VAL A 287 -9.97 -19.25 -16.11
CA VAL A 287 -9.95 -20.36 -15.17
C VAL A 287 -11.35 -20.53 -14.59
N ASN A 288 -11.94 -21.74 -14.72
CA ASN A 288 -13.29 -22.03 -14.21
C ASN A 288 -14.33 -20.97 -14.62
N SER A 289 -14.35 -20.57 -15.90
CA SER A 289 -15.26 -19.55 -16.47
C SER A 289 -15.07 -18.12 -15.92
N LYS A 290 -14.03 -17.86 -15.12
CA LYS A 290 -13.67 -16.54 -14.65
C LYS A 290 -12.40 -16.06 -15.33
N ARG A 291 -12.34 -14.76 -15.65
CA ARG A 291 -11.09 -14.12 -16.10
C ARG A 291 -10.27 -13.76 -14.88
N VAL A 292 -9.04 -14.26 -14.83
CA VAL A 292 -8.10 -14.03 -13.74
C VAL A 292 -6.77 -13.54 -14.31
N LEU A 293 -6.14 -12.58 -13.62
CA LEU A 293 -4.76 -12.24 -13.86
C LEU A 293 -3.87 -13.40 -13.40
N GLY A 294 -2.98 -13.85 -14.25
CA GLY A 294 -2.17 -14.99 -13.92
C GLY A 294 -0.92 -15.14 -14.78
N ARG A 295 -0.07 -16.04 -14.35
CA ARG A 295 1.13 -16.46 -15.08
C ARG A 295 1.02 -17.92 -15.47
N LYS A 296 1.12 -18.20 -16.75
CA LYS A 296 1.14 -19.59 -17.26
C LYS A 296 2.50 -20.20 -17.03
N THR A 297 2.54 -21.32 -16.35
CA THR A 297 3.72 -22.18 -16.14
C THR A 297 3.53 -23.53 -16.84
N ALA A 298 4.55 -24.37 -16.85
CA ALA A 298 4.44 -25.75 -17.35
C ALA A 298 3.46 -26.61 -16.53
N TRP A 299 3.20 -26.22 -15.27
CA TRP A 299 2.39 -26.96 -14.30
C TRP A 299 0.96 -26.45 -14.18
N GLY A 300 0.65 -25.32 -14.81
CA GLY A 300 -0.67 -24.70 -14.70
C GLY A 300 -0.61 -23.17 -14.73
N ILE A 301 -1.68 -22.54 -14.25
CA ILE A 301 -1.80 -21.08 -14.18
C ILE A 301 -1.65 -20.68 -12.72
N VAL A 302 -0.69 -19.81 -12.45
CA VAL A 302 -0.53 -19.14 -11.15
C VAL A 302 -1.43 -17.91 -11.17
N GLU A 303 -2.47 -17.91 -10.38
CA GLU A 303 -3.41 -16.80 -10.24
C GLU A 303 -2.86 -15.77 -9.25
N VAL A 304 -2.81 -14.52 -9.67
CA VAL A 304 -2.21 -13.44 -8.86
C VAL A 304 -3.03 -13.12 -7.60
N GLU A 305 -4.35 -13.18 -7.71
CA GLU A 305 -5.27 -12.86 -6.59
C GLU A 305 -5.53 -14.06 -5.66
N ASN A 306 -5.00 -15.24 -5.97
CA ASN A 306 -5.23 -16.45 -5.19
C ASN A 306 -4.16 -16.57 -4.09
N LEU A 307 -4.59 -16.49 -2.84
CA LEU A 307 -3.72 -16.58 -1.66
C LEU A 307 -2.93 -17.90 -1.56
N ASN A 308 -3.46 -18.98 -2.14
CA ASN A 308 -2.74 -20.26 -2.19
C ASN A 308 -1.55 -20.22 -3.18
N HIS A 309 -1.56 -19.30 -4.14
CA HIS A 309 -0.54 -19.19 -5.15
C HIS A 309 0.51 -18.13 -4.79
N CYS A 310 0.09 -16.95 -4.32
CA CYS A 310 1.00 -15.88 -3.91
C CYS A 310 0.31 -14.89 -2.95
N GLU A 311 1.10 -13.99 -2.38
CA GLU A 311 0.64 -13.03 -1.37
C GLU A 311 0.39 -11.62 -1.95
N PHE A 312 0.15 -11.50 -3.25
CA PHE A 312 -0.09 -10.20 -3.91
C PHE A 312 -1.32 -9.47 -3.34
N SER A 313 -2.41 -10.20 -3.11
CA SER A 313 -3.63 -9.62 -2.53
C SER A 313 -3.39 -9.08 -1.12
N LEU A 314 -2.59 -9.77 -0.30
CA LEU A 314 -2.19 -9.28 1.03
C LEU A 314 -1.36 -8.00 0.92
N LEU A 315 -0.37 -7.96 0.03
CA LEU A 315 0.45 -6.77 -0.21
C LEU A 315 -0.41 -5.58 -0.65
N ARG A 316 -1.33 -5.79 -1.59
CA ARG A 316 -2.24 -4.74 -2.06
C ARG A 316 -3.13 -4.22 -0.94
N ASP A 317 -3.77 -5.13 -0.20
CA ASP A 317 -4.67 -4.76 0.90
C ASP A 317 -3.91 -4.06 2.03
N PHE A 318 -2.69 -4.48 2.33
CA PHE A 318 -1.80 -3.81 3.26
C PHE A 318 -1.51 -2.36 2.84
N ILE A 319 -1.05 -2.14 1.62
CA ILE A 319 -0.63 -0.81 1.18
C ILE A 319 -1.83 0.13 1.00
N ILE A 320 -2.97 -0.36 0.49
CA ILE A 320 -4.06 0.51 0.03
C ILE A 320 -5.19 0.59 1.05
N ARG A 321 -5.54 -0.52 1.70
CA ARG A 321 -6.72 -0.57 2.58
C ARG A 321 -6.40 -0.29 4.03
N SER A 322 -5.33 -0.88 4.56
CA SER A 322 -5.04 -0.79 5.99
C SER A 322 -4.03 0.30 6.35
N HIS A 323 -2.91 0.43 5.63
CA HIS A 323 -1.79 1.26 6.06
C HIS A 323 -1.50 2.47 5.17
N LEU A 324 -2.40 2.83 4.23
CA LEU A 324 -2.17 3.96 3.33
C LEU A 324 -1.97 5.27 4.09
N GLN A 325 -2.80 5.55 5.08
CA GLN A 325 -2.74 6.80 5.84
C GLN A 325 -1.53 6.80 6.76
N ASP A 326 -1.27 5.71 7.45
CA ASP A 326 -0.12 5.55 8.33
C ASP A 326 1.21 5.69 7.57
N LEU A 327 1.37 5.07 6.40
CA LEU A 327 2.53 5.26 5.53
C LEU A 327 2.78 6.73 5.19
N LYS A 328 1.75 7.52 5.00
CA LYS A 328 1.87 8.96 4.75
C LYS A 328 2.26 9.73 6.01
N GLU A 329 1.71 9.36 7.15
CA GLU A 329 2.00 9.99 8.44
C GLU A 329 3.43 9.69 8.88
N VAL A 330 3.89 8.44 8.81
CA VAL A 330 5.28 8.05 9.06
C VAL A 330 6.24 8.77 8.10
N THR A 331 5.89 8.87 6.82
CA THR A 331 6.69 9.65 5.86
C THR A 331 6.79 11.11 6.28
N HIS A 332 5.71 11.72 6.74
CA HIS A 332 5.71 13.13 7.13
C HIS A 332 6.42 13.37 8.45
N ASN A 333 6.02 12.64 9.49
CA ASN A 333 6.46 12.90 10.86
C ASN A 333 7.88 12.42 11.15
N ILE A 334 8.39 11.44 10.40
CA ILE A 334 9.68 10.81 10.67
C ILE A 334 10.67 11.10 9.55
N HIS A 335 10.47 10.55 8.36
CA HIS A 335 11.45 10.65 7.28
C HIS A 335 11.61 12.09 6.78
N TYR A 336 10.50 12.78 6.54
CA TYR A 336 10.54 14.16 6.07
C TYR A 336 11.04 15.13 7.15
N GLU A 337 10.58 15.01 8.39
CA GLU A 337 11.05 15.88 9.47
C GLU A 337 12.55 15.66 9.79
N THR A 338 13.03 14.42 9.70
CA THR A 338 14.47 14.13 9.80
C THR A 338 15.26 14.82 8.69
N TYR A 339 14.77 14.73 7.44
CA TYR A 339 15.38 15.44 6.31
C TYR A 339 15.35 16.96 6.51
N ARG A 340 14.19 17.50 6.90
CA ARG A 340 13.97 18.92 7.14
C ARG A 340 14.89 19.47 8.23
N ALA A 341 14.99 18.80 9.37
CA ALA A 341 15.87 19.18 10.47
C ALA A 341 17.33 19.24 10.02
N LYS A 342 17.78 18.19 9.32
CA LYS A 342 19.15 18.15 8.77
C LYS A 342 19.39 19.31 7.80
N ARG A 343 18.47 19.55 6.87
CA ARG A 343 18.59 20.59 5.85
C ARG A 343 18.63 22.01 6.44
N LEU A 344 17.83 22.24 7.47
CA LEU A 344 17.81 23.52 8.18
C LEU A 344 19.09 23.75 9.00
N ASN A 345 19.63 22.70 9.63
CA ASN A 345 20.88 22.78 10.38
C ASN A 345 22.08 23.00 9.46
N ASP A 346 22.16 22.33 8.30
CA ASP A 346 23.24 22.48 7.31
C ASP A 346 23.28 23.89 6.73
N ASN A 347 22.15 24.60 6.64
CA ASN A 347 22.08 25.97 6.12
C ASN A 347 22.32 27.05 7.19
N GLY A 348 22.78 26.67 8.40
CA GLY A 348 23.18 27.62 9.45
C GLY A 348 22.03 28.46 10.01
N GLY A 349 20.84 27.86 10.18
CA GLY A 349 19.65 28.58 10.64
C GLY A 349 19.16 29.59 9.58
N LEU A 350 17.88 29.56 9.28
CA LEU A 350 17.24 30.47 8.33
C LEU A 350 17.67 31.92 8.56
N HIS A 351 18.58 32.43 7.72
CA HIS A 351 18.63 33.87 7.53
C HIS A 351 17.29 34.26 6.90
N PRO A 352 16.54 35.24 7.46
CA PRO A 352 15.36 35.74 6.82
C PRO A 352 15.76 36.18 5.43
N ILE A 353 15.00 35.73 4.43
CA ILE A 353 15.16 36.16 3.04
C ILE A 353 14.96 37.69 3.09
N SER A 354 16.06 38.44 2.96
CA SER A 354 15.99 39.85 2.71
C SER A 354 15.25 40.04 1.40
N THR A 355 14.06 40.58 1.49
CA THR A 355 13.35 41.15 0.36
C THR A 355 14.28 42.19 -0.26
N ALA A 356 14.86 41.85 -1.42
CA ALA A 356 15.52 42.82 -2.28
C ALA A 356 14.44 43.72 -2.90
N ALA A 357 14.06 44.72 -2.15
CA ALA A 357 13.38 45.90 -2.62
C ALA A 357 13.87 47.04 -1.73
N ASP A 358 14.47 48.03 -2.34
CA ASP A 358 14.98 49.32 -1.86
C ASP A 358 16.50 49.40 -1.73
N THR A 359 17.13 49.73 -2.84
CA THR A 359 18.19 50.74 -2.88
C THR A 359 18.31 51.28 -4.29
N GLN A 360 17.39 52.12 -4.69
CA GLN A 360 17.66 53.26 -5.58
C GLN A 360 17.37 54.51 -4.78
N GLU A 361 18.37 55.04 -4.14
CA GLU A 361 18.41 56.46 -3.81
C GLU A 361 19.79 57.02 -4.08
N SER A 362 19.82 57.85 -5.10
CA SER A 362 20.44 59.17 -5.20
C SER A 362 21.92 59.28 -4.83
N ASN A 363 22.71 59.46 -5.86
CA ASN A 363 23.86 60.35 -5.82
C ASN A 363 23.57 61.54 -6.74
N LEU A 364 23.36 62.67 -6.11
CA LEU A 364 23.69 63.99 -6.59
C LEU A 364 25.20 64.20 -6.43
#